data_747afaa48812499783cc63b63454b48d
#
_entry.id   747afaa48812499783cc63b63454b48d
#
_cell.length_a   1.000
_cell.length_b   1.000
_cell.length_c   1.000
_cell.angle_alpha   90.00
_cell.angle_beta   90.00
_cell.angle_gamma   90.00
#
_symmetry.space_group_name_H-M   'P 1'
#
loop_
_entity.id
_entity.type
_entity.pdbx_description
1 polymer ?
#
loop_
_entity_poly.entity_id
_entity_poly.type
_entity_poly.pdbx_seq_one_letter_code
_entity_poly.pdbx_strand_id
1 'polypeptide(L)'
;SASKGAVIAMTRTAAKELGARGITVNAIAPGFIETPMTDGMTDQQKEAILSRITLGRAGTPEDVAAAVAFLAGEGGSYITGQVLEVSGGIVM
;
A
#
# COMPACT_ATOMS: atom_id res chain seq x y z
N SER A 1 3.58 10.95 -7.68
CA SER A 1 3.73 10.65 -9.11
C SER A 1 2.37 10.65 -9.81
N ALA A 2 2.38 10.77 -11.15
CA ALA A 2 1.16 10.77 -11.95
C ALA A 2 0.40 9.45 -11.82
N SER A 3 1.11 8.33 -11.74
CA SER A 3 0.47 7.01 -11.56
C SER A 3 -0.22 6.88 -10.20
N LYS A 4 0.34 7.47 -9.16
CA LYS A 4 -0.30 7.50 -7.85
C LYS A 4 -1.58 8.34 -7.88
N GLY A 5 -1.54 9.50 -8.55
CA GLY A 5 -2.73 10.33 -8.74
C GLY A 5 -3.83 9.60 -9.50
N ALA A 6 -3.48 8.82 -10.52
CA ALA A 6 -4.44 8.01 -11.26
C ALA A 6 -5.09 6.95 -10.38
N VAL A 7 -4.31 6.26 -9.53
CA VAL A 7 -4.85 5.25 -8.61
C VAL A 7 -5.81 5.89 -7.62
N ILE A 8 -5.47 7.06 -7.06
CA ILE A 8 -6.35 7.79 -6.14
C ILE A 8 -7.68 8.12 -6.83
N ALA A 9 -7.62 8.67 -8.05
CA ALA A 9 -8.81 9.05 -8.79
C ALA A 9 -9.70 7.86 -9.12
N MET A 10 -9.12 6.76 -9.61
CA MET A 10 -9.84 5.53 -9.92
C MET A 10 -10.50 4.93 -8.69
N THR A 11 -9.78 4.89 -7.57
CA THR A 11 -10.30 4.35 -6.31
C THR A 11 -11.50 5.15 -5.83
N ARG A 12 -11.41 6.47 -5.86
CA ARG A 12 -12.51 7.34 -5.46
C ARG A 12 -13.72 7.20 -6.37
N THR A 13 -13.50 7.13 -7.67
CA THR A 13 -14.59 6.97 -8.63
C THR A 13 -15.32 5.64 -8.41
N ALA A 14 -14.57 4.53 -8.30
CA ALA A 14 -15.17 3.23 -8.04
C ALA A 14 -15.92 3.20 -6.69
N ALA A 15 -15.37 3.83 -5.67
CA ALA A 15 -16.00 3.89 -4.36
C ALA A 15 -17.35 4.63 -4.42
N LYS A 16 -17.41 5.73 -5.17
CA LYS A 16 -18.65 6.48 -5.34
C LYS A 16 -19.70 5.70 -6.12
N GLU A 17 -19.29 4.98 -7.14
CA GLU A 17 -20.20 4.18 -7.96
C GLU A 17 -20.79 3.01 -7.20
N LEU A 18 -20.01 2.38 -6.32
CA LEU A 18 -20.40 1.14 -5.66
C LEU A 18 -20.89 1.34 -4.22
N GLY A 19 -20.72 2.54 -3.67
CA GLY A 19 -21.06 2.82 -2.27
C GLY A 19 -22.54 2.62 -1.95
N ALA A 20 -23.43 2.98 -2.86
CA ALA A 20 -24.87 2.81 -2.64
C ALA A 20 -25.27 1.32 -2.52
N ARG A 21 -24.42 0.41 -2.99
CA ARG A 21 -24.62 -1.04 -2.90
C ARG A 21 -23.96 -1.65 -1.66
N GLY A 22 -23.40 -0.81 -0.79
CA GLY A 22 -22.70 -1.28 0.40
C GLY A 22 -21.32 -1.87 0.13
N ILE A 23 -20.73 -1.55 -1.02
CA ILE A 23 -19.41 -2.08 -1.40
C ILE A 23 -18.37 -1.01 -1.12
N THR A 24 -17.33 -1.36 -0.38
CA THR A 24 -16.18 -0.47 -0.17
C THR A 24 -15.10 -0.76 -1.20
N VAL A 25 -14.42 0.29 -1.65
CA VAL A 25 -13.33 0.18 -2.61
C VAL A 25 -12.15 0.98 -2.09
N ASN A 26 -11.05 0.31 -1.83
CA ASN A 26 -9.82 0.92 -1.35
C ASN A 26 -8.64 0.37 -2.13
N ALA A 27 -7.52 1.05 -2.07
CA ALA A 27 -6.29 0.59 -2.69
C ALA A 27 -5.18 0.53 -1.65
N ILE A 28 -4.24 -0.38 -1.87
CA ILE A 28 -3.02 -0.47 -1.07
C ILE A 28 -1.86 -0.01 -1.94
N ALA A 29 -1.05 0.88 -1.41
CA ALA A 29 0.19 1.32 -2.06
C ALA A 29 1.36 0.78 -1.22
N PRO A 30 1.94 -0.37 -1.58
CA PRO A 30 3.07 -0.91 -0.85
C PRO A 30 4.34 -0.12 -1.16
N GLY A 31 5.21 0.00 -0.17
CA GLY A 31 6.53 0.56 -0.37
C GLY A 31 7.52 -0.52 -0.81
N PHE A 32 8.72 -0.51 -0.20
CA PHE A 32 9.71 -1.52 -0.49
C PHE A 32 9.40 -2.79 0.30
N ILE A 33 8.96 -3.82 -0.42
CA ILE A 33 8.56 -5.11 0.17
C ILE A 33 9.59 -6.16 -0.18
N GLU A 34 10.08 -6.86 0.81
CA GLU A 34 11.04 -7.93 0.62
C GLU A 34 10.38 -9.14 -0.01
N THR A 35 10.87 -9.54 -1.17
CA THR A 35 10.38 -10.68 -1.95
C THR A 35 11.59 -11.41 -2.52
N PRO A 36 11.42 -12.62 -3.07
CA PRO A 36 12.53 -13.30 -3.76
C PRO A 36 13.15 -12.45 -4.87
N MET A 37 12.39 -11.56 -5.49
CA MET A 37 12.91 -10.68 -6.55
C MET A 37 13.91 -9.64 -6.00
N THR A 38 13.81 -9.26 -4.72
CA THR A 38 14.73 -8.30 -4.11
C THR A 38 16.06 -8.94 -3.73
N ASP A 39 16.13 -10.26 -3.67
CA ASP A 39 17.37 -10.99 -3.31
C ASP A 39 18.48 -10.80 -4.34
N GLY A 40 18.14 -10.39 -5.58
CA GLY A 40 19.12 -10.06 -6.61
C GLY A 40 19.79 -8.70 -6.43
N MET A 41 19.35 -7.89 -5.46
CA MET A 41 19.93 -6.58 -5.20
C MET A 41 21.22 -6.71 -4.41
N THR A 42 22.17 -5.82 -4.69
CA THR A 42 23.40 -5.74 -3.89
C THR A 42 23.07 -5.20 -2.49
N ASP A 43 23.93 -5.49 -1.52
CA ASP A 43 23.78 -4.95 -0.17
C ASP A 43 23.78 -3.43 -0.18
N GLN A 44 24.61 -2.82 -1.03
CA GLN A 44 24.70 -1.39 -1.17
C GLN A 44 23.38 -0.79 -1.70
N GLN A 45 22.75 -1.45 -2.67
CA GLN A 45 21.45 -1.02 -3.21
C GLN A 45 20.35 -1.12 -2.16
N LYS A 46 20.31 -2.22 -1.41
CA LYS A 46 19.34 -2.40 -0.33
C LYS A 46 19.52 -1.33 0.75
N GLU A 47 20.75 -1.09 1.16
CA GLU A 47 21.06 -0.11 2.19
C GLU A 47 20.61 1.30 1.79
N ALA A 48 20.80 1.67 0.54
CA ALA A 48 20.37 2.95 0.01
C ALA A 48 18.83 3.11 0.12
N ILE A 49 18.10 2.05 -0.17
CA ILE A 49 16.64 2.06 -0.05
C ILE A 49 16.21 2.11 1.41
N LEU A 50 16.82 1.28 2.27
CA LEU A 50 16.47 1.21 3.68
C LEU A 50 16.71 2.54 4.40
N SER A 51 17.71 3.31 3.97
CA SER A 51 17.98 4.63 4.55
C SER A 51 16.85 5.64 4.31
N ARG A 52 16.00 5.38 3.32
CA ARG A 52 14.86 6.24 2.99
C ARG A 52 13.58 5.83 3.71
N ILE A 53 13.59 4.69 4.39
CA ILE A 53 12.42 4.16 5.09
C ILE A 53 12.50 4.61 6.54
N THR A 54 11.50 5.36 6.99
CA THR A 54 11.48 5.89 8.36
C THR A 54 11.61 4.81 9.41
N LEU A 55 10.92 3.67 9.22
CA LEU A 55 11.01 2.55 10.15
C LEU A 55 12.31 1.73 10.01
N GLY A 56 13.12 2.02 8.99
CA GLY A 56 14.45 1.44 8.83
C GLY A 56 14.48 0.00 8.37
N ARG A 57 13.38 -0.55 7.91
CA ARG A 57 13.31 -1.93 7.42
C ARG A 57 12.41 -2.04 6.19
N ALA A 58 12.67 -3.05 5.37
CA ALA A 58 11.76 -3.44 4.31
C ALA A 58 10.47 -4.00 4.93
N GLY A 59 9.35 -3.84 4.25
CA GLY A 59 8.13 -4.52 4.61
C GLY A 59 8.15 -5.97 4.15
N THR A 60 7.22 -6.75 4.66
CA THR A 60 7.02 -8.14 4.27
C THR A 60 5.69 -8.29 3.54
N PRO A 61 5.49 -9.38 2.77
CA PRO A 61 4.18 -9.67 2.21
C PRO A 61 3.09 -9.73 3.28
N GLU A 62 3.42 -10.19 4.49
CA GLU A 62 2.51 -10.26 5.62
C GLU A 62 2.07 -8.87 6.09
N ASP A 63 2.97 -7.88 6.04
CA ASP A 63 2.62 -6.49 6.36
C ASP A 63 1.53 -5.97 5.42
N VAL A 64 1.65 -6.28 4.13
CA VAL A 64 0.66 -5.88 3.12
C VAL A 64 -0.65 -6.66 3.32
N ALA A 65 -0.54 -7.97 3.55
CA ALA A 65 -1.70 -8.84 3.77
C ALA A 65 -2.52 -8.39 4.98
N ALA A 66 -1.87 -7.96 6.06
CA ALA A 66 -2.55 -7.47 7.25
C ALA A 66 -3.39 -6.22 6.94
N ALA A 67 -2.87 -5.30 6.13
CA ALA A 67 -3.61 -4.11 5.72
C ALA A 67 -4.83 -4.46 4.86
N VAL A 68 -4.66 -5.39 3.93
CA VAL A 68 -5.77 -5.88 3.10
C VAL A 68 -6.84 -6.53 3.96
N ALA A 69 -6.43 -7.39 4.88
CA ALA A 69 -7.37 -8.09 5.77
C ALA A 69 -8.17 -7.10 6.64
N PHE A 70 -7.51 -6.06 7.15
CA PHE A 70 -8.19 -5.03 7.93
C PHE A 70 -9.25 -4.31 7.09
N LEU A 71 -8.89 -3.86 5.89
CA LEU A 71 -9.83 -3.13 5.03
C LEU A 71 -10.98 -4.02 4.54
N ALA A 72 -10.72 -5.28 4.32
CA ALA A 72 -11.74 -6.24 3.85
C ALA A 72 -12.62 -6.77 4.98
N GLY A 73 -12.19 -6.64 6.22
CA GLY A 73 -12.91 -7.14 7.39
C GLY A 73 -13.85 -6.10 8.00
N GLU A 74 -14.38 -6.42 9.17
CA GLU A 74 -15.31 -5.55 9.88
C GLU A 74 -14.71 -4.19 10.22
N GLY A 75 -13.41 -4.14 10.52
CA GLY A 75 -12.72 -2.90 10.82
C GLY A 75 -12.72 -1.90 9.66
N GLY A 76 -12.85 -2.40 8.43
CA GLY A 76 -12.92 -1.57 7.23
C GLY A 76 -14.32 -1.21 6.76
N SER A 77 -15.35 -1.55 7.51
CA SER A 77 -16.74 -1.43 7.06
C SER A 77 -17.18 0.01 6.78
N TYR A 78 -16.52 0.99 7.37
CA TYR A 78 -16.82 2.41 7.16
C TYR A 78 -15.70 3.15 6.45
N ILE A 79 -14.83 2.41 5.75
CA ILE A 79 -13.69 2.95 5.01
C ILE A 79 -13.86 2.65 3.53
N THR A 80 -13.91 3.69 2.72
CA THR A 80 -13.98 3.53 1.27
C THR A 80 -13.33 4.73 0.58
N GLY A 81 -12.86 4.52 -0.64
CA GLY A 81 -12.24 5.57 -1.45
C GLY A 81 -10.83 5.96 -0.99
N GLN A 82 -10.19 5.15 -0.17
CA GLN A 82 -8.89 5.48 0.40
C GLN A 82 -7.76 4.70 -0.27
N VAL A 83 -6.60 5.33 -0.30
CA VAL A 83 -5.34 4.67 -0.68
C VAL A 83 -4.49 4.61 0.58
N LEU A 84 -4.25 3.40 1.07
CA LEU A 84 -3.46 3.18 2.28
C LEU A 84 -2.03 2.82 1.90
N GLU A 85 -1.09 3.64 2.32
CA GLU A 85 0.33 3.36 2.11
C GLU A 85 0.85 2.41 3.20
N VAL A 86 1.43 1.29 2.76
CA VAL A 86 2.07 0.31 3.63
C VAL A 86 3.55 0.33 3.28
N SER A 87 4.26 1.33 3.80
CA SER A 87 5.57 1.71 3.28
C SER A 87 6.64 1.93 4.35
N GLY A 88 6.28 1.82 5.62
CA GLY A 88 7.22 2.14 6.69
C GLY A 88 7.66 3.59 6.70
N GLY A 89 6.92 4.46 6.00
CA GLY A 89 7.26 5.87 5.91
C GLY A 89 8.33 6.18 4.86
N ILE A 90 8.40 5.38 3.80
CA ILE A 90 9.38 5.63 2.73
C ILE A 90 9.12 6.98 2.09
N VAL A 91 10.18 7.76 1.91
CA VAL A 91 10.11 9.05 1.22
C VAL A 91 10.30 8.80 -0.27
N MET A 92 9.27 9.13 -1.01
CA MET A 92 9.28 8.98 -2.46
C MET A 92 9.14 10.31 -3.16
#